data_797a69b105de7852deb43776b131fa81
#
_entry.id   797a69b105de7852deb43776b131fa81
#
_cell.length_a   1.000
_cell.length_b   1.000
_cell.length_c   1.000
_cell.angle_alpha   90.00
_cell.angle_beta   90.00
_cell.angle_gamma   90.00
#
_symmetry.space_group_name_H-M   'P 1'
#
loop_
_entity.id
_entity.type
_entity.pdbx_description
1 polymer ?
#
loop_
_entity_poly.entity_id
_entity_poly.type
_entity_poly.pdbx_seq_one_letter_code
_entity_poly.pdbx_strand_id
1 'polypeptide(L)'
;NQSQINKKNSDKIILITPQVMTEFNALTDTNSYLRLEKLLVKIFQVTKNIPDIKIIVKMHPTLGPGNEFVKNLIYKLNSNVKILQLESVLEVISSCDLMLNINTELFPSTVLYEGLIMKKPVINLTMTDEKYDFEFVKDNAVLSISNTDDLEASIKKILFDDNFSSKLIKNGQQHLQRYFTNHFSASENLANILLNFANE
;
A
#
# COMPACT_ATOMS: atom_id res chain seq x y z
N ASN A 1 -2.95 -24.46 -7.19
CA ASN A 1 -3.62 -23.68 -8.25
C ASN A 1 -3.13 -22.25 -8.20
N GLN A 2 -2.11 -21.93 -9.01
CA GLN A 2 -1.67 -20.56 -9.22
C GLN A 2 -2.82 -19.82 -9.93
N SER A 3 -3.45 -18.89 -9.20
CA SER A 3 -4.44 -18.00 -9.79
C SER A 3 -3.71 -16.96 -10.64
N GLN A 4 -3.43 -17.30 -11.90
CA GLN A 4 -2.87 -16.34 -12.85
C GLN A 4 -3.80 -15.13 -12.95
N ILE A 5 -3.22 -13.95 -12.71
CA ILE A 5 -3.90 -12.68 -12.92
C ILE A 5 -3.88 -12.43 -14.43
N ASN A 6 -4.96 -12.75 -15.12
CA ASN A 6 -5.09 -12.52 -16.55
C ASN A 6 -5.15 -11.01 -16.83
N LYS A 7 -4.03 -10.43 -17.26
CA LYS A 7 -3.92 -9.06 -17.73
C LYS A 7 -4.13 -9.04 -19.25
N LYS A 8 -5.18 -8.36 -19.73
CA LYS A 8 -5.22 -7.94 -21.14
C LYS A 8 -4.16 -6.85 -21.33
N ASN A 9 -3.50 -6.80 -22.48
CA ASN A 9 -2.36 -5.88 -22.74
C ASN A 9 -2.64 -4.37 -22.50
N SER A 10 -3.90 -3.97 -22.37
CA SER A 10 -4.34 -2.58 -22.14
C SER A 10 -4.75 -2.30 -20.69
N ASP A 11 -5.02 -3.31 -19.86
CA ASP A 11 -5.57 -3.09 -18.52
C ASP A 11 -4.48 -2.65 -17.52
N LYS A 12 -4.71 -1.54 -16.85
CA LYS A 12 -3.91 -1.11 -15.71
C LYS A 12 -4.45 -1.73 -14.42
N ILE A 13 -3.56 -2.21 -13.55
CA ILE A 13 -3.93 -2.87 -12.29
C ILE A 13 -3.59 -1.94 -11.13
N ILE A 14 -4.61 -1.57 -10.35
CA ILE A 14 -4.45 -0.89 -9.08
C ILE A 14 -4.56 -1.93 -7.96
N LEU A 15 -3.53 -2.02 -7.15
CA LEU A 15 -3.50 -2.84 -5.94
C LEU A 15 -3.86 -1.97 -4.74
N ILE A 16 -4.92 -2.33 -4.01
CA ILE A 16 -5.27 -1.69 -2.75
C ILE A 16 -4.80 -2.60 -1.61
N THR A 17 -4.04 -2.04 -0.68
CA THR A 17 -3.54 -2.72 0.51
C THR A 17 -4.03 -2.00 1.76
N PRO A 18 -5.24 -2.34 2.26
CA PRO A 18 -5.73 -1.78 3.50
C PRO A 18 -4.95 -2.37 4.68
N GLN A 19 -4.51 -1.51 5.58
CA GLN A 19 -3.98 -1.97 6.87
C GLN A 19 -5.09 -2.66 7.66
N VAL A 20 -4.73 -3.66 8.46
CA VAL A 20 -5.70 -4.37 9.29
C VAL A 20 -6.31 -3.42 10.33
N MET A 21 -7.63 -3.48 10.48
CA MET A 21 -8.32 -2.81 11.57
C MET A 21 -8.28 -3.73 12.79
N THR A 22 -7.57 -3.33 13.83
CA THR A 22 -7.51 -4.07 15.09
C THR A 22 -8.62 -3.63 16.04
N GLU A 23 -8.92 -4.45 17.04
CA GLU A 23 -9.85 -4.05 18.12
C GLU A 23 -9.32 -2.83 18.88
N PHE A 24 -8.00 -2.70 18.98
CA PHE A 24 -7.36 -1.54 19.60
C PHE A 24 -7.69 -0.25 18.85
N ASN A 25 -7.65 -0.25 17.53
CA ASN A 25 -8.05 0.92 16.73
C ASN A 25 -9.53 1.29 16.97
N ALA A 26 -10.40 0.28 17.06
CA ALA A 26 -11.82 0.51 17.33
C ALA A 26 -12.08 1.07 18.74
N LEU A 27 -11.24 0.72 19.72
CA LEU A 27 -11.33 1.25 21.09
C LEU A 27 -10.77 2.66 21.22
N THR A 28 -9.71 2.98 20.46
CA THR A 28 -9.04 4.28 20.53
C THR A 28 -9.66 5.32 19.60
N ASP A 29 -10.27 4.90 18.50
CA ASP A 29 -10.98 5.77 17.56
C ASP A 29 -12.23 5.09 17.01
N THR A 30 -13.36 5.38 17.63
CA THR A 30 -14.68 4.85 17.23
C THR A 30 -15.07 5.22 15.79
N ASN A 31 -14.41 6.21 15.19
CA ASN A 31 -14.67 6.65 13.83
C ASN A 31 -13.76 5.97 12.79
N SER A 32 -12.79 5.15 13.20
CA SER A 32 -11.82 4.53 12.26
C SER A 32 -12.50 3.72 11.17
N TYR A 33 -13.48 2.90 11.52
CA TYR A 33 -14.25 2.11 10.55
C TYR A 33 -15.04 3.00 9.59
N LEU A 34 -15.64 4.07 10.08
CA LEU A 34 -16.38 5.02 9.25
C LEU A 34 -15.46 5.80 8.30
N ARG A 35 -14.26 6.16 8.77
CA ARG A 35 -13.26 6.80 7.91
C ARG A 35 -12.76 5.86 6.82
N LEU A 36 -12.48 4.61 7.17
CA LEU A 36 -12.09 3.59 6.20
C LEU A 36 -13.19 3.35 5.17
N GLU A 37 -14.44 3.26 5.59
CA GLU A 37 -15.59 3.13 4.70
C GLU A 37 -15.67 4.29 3.72
N LYS A 38 -15.63 5.53 4.20
CA LYS A 38 -15.64 6.73 3.35
C LYS A 38 -14.49 6.73 2.34
N LEU A 39 -13.29 6.34 2.77
CA LEU A 39 -12.12 6.29 1.91
C LEU A 39 -12.26 5.21 0.82
N LEU A 40 -12.70 4.01 1.19
CA LEU A 40 -12.96 2.94 0.22
C LEU A 40 -14.05 3.32 -0.78
N VAL A 41 -15.16 3.91 -0.31
CA VAL A 41 -16.21 4.45 -1.19
C VAL A 41 -15.61 5.42 -2.21
N LYS A 42 -14.79 6.37 -1.75
CA LYS A 42 -14.14 7.35 -2.62
C LYS A 42 -13.19 6.70 -3.62
N ILE A 43 -12.36 5.75 -3.18
CA ILE A 43 -11.45 5.02 -4.09
C ILE A 43 -12.23 4.34 -5.21
N PHE A 44 -13.31 3.60 -4.88
CA PHE A 44 -14.12 2.91 -5.89
C PHE A 44 -14.87 3.87 -6.80
N GLN A 45 -15.32 5.01 -6.29
CA GLN A 45 -15.96 6.06 -7.10
C GLN A 45 -14.99 6.65 -8.14
N VAL A 46 -13.80 7.06 -7.71
CA VAL A 46 -12.84 7.69 -8.62
C VAL A 46 -12.25 6.69 -9.62
N THR A 47 -11.99 5.46 -9.21
CA THR A 47 -11.45 4.42 -10.11
C THR A 47 -12.45 3.97 -11.15
N LYS A 48 -13.76 4.03 -10.88
CA LYS A 48 -14.81 3.74 -11.87
C LYS A 48 -14.79 4.70 -13.07
N ASN A 49 -14.30 5.92 -12.87
CA ASN A 49 -14.23 6.94 -13.91
C ASN A 49 -12.96 6.83 -14.78
N ILE A 50 -12.05 5.90 -14.46
CA ILE A 50 -10.81 5.69 -15.20
C ILE A 50 -10.98 4.43 -16.07
N PRO A 51 -10.86 4.53 -17.40
CA PRO A 51 -11.04 3.39 -18.29
C PRO A 51 -9.94 2.35 -18.12
N ASP A 52 -10.25 1.11 -18.44
CA ASP A 52 -9.32 -0.03 -18.47
C ASP A 52 -8.55 -0.27 -17.15
N ILE A 53 -9.23 0.00 -16.01
CA ILE A 53 -8.70 -0.25 -14.67
C ILE A 53 -9.24 -1.56 -14.10
N LYS A 54 -8.35 -2.39 -13.60
CA LYS A 54 -8.65 -3.53 -12.73
C LYS A 54 -8.21 -3.24 -11.30
N ILE A 55 -9.06 -3.58 -10.36
CA ILE A 55 -8.76 -3.43 -8.93
C ILE A 55 -8.53 -4.81 -8.33
N ILE A 56 -7.44 -4.94 -7.59
CA ILE A 56 -7.15 -6.06 -6.73
C ILE A 56 -7.01 -5.52 -5.31
N VAL A 57 -7.59 -6.21 -4.34
CA VAL A 57 -7.38 -5.88 -2.93
C VAL A 57 -6.59 -7.01 -2.29
N LYS A 58 -5.45 -6.68 -1.70
CA LYS A 58 -4.65 -7.62 -0.91
C LYS A 58 -4.87 -7.33 0.57
N MET A 59 -5.63 -8.21 1.20
CA MET A 59 -5.90 -8.15 2.63
C MET A 59 -4.68 -8.62 3.43
N HIS A 60 -4.57 -8.13 4.65
CA HIS A 60 -3.60 -8.67 5.62
C HIS A 60 -3.91 -10.15 5.89
N PRO A 61 -2.90 -11.03 6.05
CA PRO A 61 -3.12 -12.46 6.23
C PRO A 61 -3.80 -12.83 7.56
N THR A 62 -3.76 -11.96 8.57
CA THR A 62 -4.42 -12.18 9.85
C THR A 62 -5.92 -12.40 9.68
N LEU A 63 -6.45 -13.44 10.33
CA LEU A 63 -7.89 -13.66 10.40
C LEU A 63 -8.47 -12.81 11.55
N GLY A 64 -9.66 -12.26 11.34
CA GLY A 64 -10.32 -11.48 12.38
C GLY A 64 -11.47 -10.62 11.88
N PRO A 65 -12.29 -10.10 12.80
CA PRO A 65 -13.50 -9.33 12.47
C PRO A 65 -13.21 -8.07 11.66
N GLY A 66 -12.07 -7.42 11.87
CA GLY A 66 -11.68 -6.24 11.10
C GLY A 66 -11.49 -6.53 9.61
N ASN A 67 -10.83 -7.64 9.27
CA ASN A 67 -10.69 -8.06 7.87
C ASN A 67 -12.02 -8.48 7.25
N GLU A 68 -12.86 -9.18 7.99
CA GLU A 68 -14.19 -9.55 7.51
C GLU A 68 -15.09 -8.32 7.26
N PHE A 69 -15.01 -7.31 8.13
CA PHE A 69 -15.69 -6.04 7.90
C PHE A 69 -15.25 -5.40 6.58
N VAL A 70 -13.93 -5.24 6.37
CA VAL A 70 -13.36 -4.63 5.16
C VAL A 70 -13.76 -5.42 3.91
N LYS A 71 -13.67 -6.74 3.95
CA LYS A 71 -14.05 -7.63 2.87
C LYS A 71 -15.53 -7.49 2.48
N ASN A 72 -16.41 -7.50 3.48
CA ASN A 72 -17.84 -7.34 3.26
C ASN A 72 -18.18 -5.96 2.68
N LEU A 73 -17.50 -4.91 3.15
CA LEU A 73 -17.65 -3.56 2.62
C LEU A 73 -17.21 -3.49 1.16
N ILE A 74 -16.06 -4.05 0.81
CA ILE A 74 -15.56 -4.07 -0.57
C ILE A 74 -16.54 -4.79 -1.50
N TYR A 75 -17.07 -5.94 -1.11
CA TYR A 75 -18.06 -6.66 -1.93
C TYR A 75 -19.36 -5.88 -2.12
N LYS A 76 -19.79 -5.09 -1.14
CA LYS A 76 -20.94 -4.18 -1.30
C LYS A 76 -20.66 -3.06 -2.31
N LEU A 77 -19.44 -2.54 -2.34
CA LEU A 77 -19.03 -1.45 -3.23
C LEU A 77 -18.78 -1.94 -4.65
N ASN A 78 -18.19 -3.12 -4.82
CA ASN A 78 -17.92 -3.72 -6.11
C ASN A 78 -17.77 -5.25 -5.97
N SER A 79 -18.80 -6.00 -6.35
CA SER A 79 -18.82 -7.47 -6.26
C SER A 79 -17.81 -8.18 -7.18
N ASN A 80 -17.26 -7.48 -8.19
CA ASN A 80 -16.33 -8.04 -9.16
C ASN A 80 -14.86 -7.82 -8.79
N VAL A 81 -14.57 -7.20 -7.65
CA VAL A 81 -13.20 -6.98 -7.18
C VAL A 81 -12.59 -8.30 -6.73
N LYS A 82 -11.38 -8.56 -7.19
CA LYS A 82 -10.60 -9.70 -6.71
C LYS A 82 -9.99 -9.38 -5.36
N ILE A 83 -10.41 -10.10 -4.32
CA ILE A 83 -9.83 -10.00 -2.98
C ILE A 83 -8.90 -11.19 -2.76
N LEU A 84 -7.66 -10.91 -2.36
CA LEU A 84 -6.59 -11.86 -2.05
C LEU A 84 -6.19 -11.70 -0.58
N GLN A 85 -5.98 -12.79 0.15
CA GLN A 85 -5.61 -12.72 1.57
C GLN A 85 -4.36 -13.54 1.90
N LEU A 86 -4.29 -14.79 1.46
CA LEU A 86 -3.20 -15.71 1.79
C LEU A 86 -2.12 -15.81 0.71
N GLU A 87 -2.36 -15.24 -0.47
CA GLU A 87 -1.43 -15.23 -1.57
C GLU A 87 -0.16 -14.43 -1.22
N SER A 88 0.95 -14.79 -1.85
CA SER A 88 2.22 -14.09 -1.69
C SER A 88 2.06 -12.60 -2.02
N VAL A 89 2.40 -11.73 -1.06
CA VAL A 89 2.29 -10.28 -1.24
C VAL A 89 3.18 -9.78 -2.37
N LEU A 90 4.40 -10.33 -2.50
CA LEU A 90 5.35 -9.92 -3.54
C LEU A 90 4.85 -10.28 -4.94
N GLU A 91 4.24 -11.46 -5.12
CA GLU A 91 3.65 -11.85 -6.40
C GLU A 91 2.49 -10.93 -6.78
N VAL A 92 1.64 -10.57 -5.82
CA VAL A 92 0.52 -9.65 -6.05
C VAL A 92 1.03 -8.26 -6.40
N ILE A 93 2.00 -7.72 -5.64
CA ILE A 93 2.62 -6.41 -5.92
C ILE A 93 3.28 -6.41 -7.29
N SER A 94 3.98 -7.49 -7.69
CA SER A 94 4.65 -7.56 -8.99
C SER A 94 3.68 -7.32 -10.15
N SER A 95 2.44 -7.74 -10.02
CA SER A 95 1.41 -7.67 -11.06
C SER A 95 0.74 -6.30 -11.21
N CYS A 96 0.87 -5.39 -10.25
CA CYS A 96 0.20 -4.10 -10.28
C CYS A 96 1.01 -3.02 -11.01
N ASP A 97 0.30 -1.99 -11.50
CA ASP A 97 0.89 -0.77 -12.08
C ASP A 97 0.95 0.37 -11.05
N LEU A 98 0.08 0.34 -10.05
CA LEU A 98 0.00 1.31 -8.96
C LEU A 98 -0.44 0.61 -7.69
N MET A 99 0.18 0.96 -6.56
CA MET A 99 -0.23 0.52 -5.24
C MET A 99 -0.87 1.67 -4.46
N LEU A 100 -2.09 1.45 -3.96
CA LEU A 100 -2.77 2.33 -3.00
C LEU A 100 -2.66 1.69 -1.62
N ASN A 101 -1.79 2.22 -0.78
CA ASN A 101 -1.64 1.77 0.59
C ASN A 101 -2.53 2.61 1.51
N ILE A 102 -3.43 1.98 2.27
CA ILE A 102 -4.29 2.66 3.23
C ILE A 102 -3.71 2.46 4.63
N ASN A 103 -3.22 3.56 5.20
CA ASN A 103 -2.76 3.61 6.58
C ASN A 103 -3.92 3.95 7.52
N THR A 104 -4.15 3.06 8.48
CA THR A 104 -5.16 3.22 9.53
C THR A 104 -4.57 3.78 10.83
N GLU A 105 -3.25 3.80 10.95
CA GLU A 105 -2.52 4.14 12.19
C GLU A 105 -1.42 5.16 11.94
N LEU A 106 -0.82 5.60 13.05
CA LEU A 106 0.33 6.51 13.08
C LEU A 106 1.60 5.88 12.49
N PHE A 107 1.65 4.55 12.38
CA PHE A 107 2.81 3.83 11.88
C PHE A 107 2.59 3.38 10.43
N PRO A 108 3.60 3.51 9.56
CA PRO A 108 3.48 3.06 8.19
C PRO A 108 3.36 1.55 8.13
N SER A 109 2.50 1.05 7.25
CA SER A 109 2.42 -0.37 6.95
C SER A 109 3.69 -0.87 6.28
N THR A 110 4.22 -2.02 6.71
CA THR A 110 5.41 -2.65 6.11
C THR A 110 5.22 -2.96 4.63
N VAL A 111 4.00 -3.26 4.19
CA VAL A 111 3.69 -3.54 2.78
C VAL A 111 3.98 -2.34 1.86
N LEU A 112 3.99 -1.12 2.39
CA LEU A 112 4.42 0.07 1.64
C LEU A 112 5.87 -0.08 1.17
N TYR A 113 6.76 -0.50 2.06
CA TYR A 113 8.17 -0.73 1.72
C TYR A 113 8.35 -1.88 0.73
N GLU A 114 7.52 -2.93 0.81
CA GLU A 114 7.50 -4.01 -0.19
C GLU A 114 7.14 -3.45 -1.57
N GLY A 115 6.20 -2.51 -1.66
CA GLY A 115 5.89 -1.79 -2.89
C GLY A 115 7.10 -1.04 -3.45
N LEU A 116 7.83 -0.31 -2.59
CA LEU A 116 9.05 0.40 -3.00
C LEU A 116 10.16 -0.57 -3.45
N ILE A 117 10.39 -1.67 -2.73
CA ILE A 117 11.37 -2.73 -3.09
C ILE A 117 11.03 -3.30 -4.47
N MET A 118 9.76 -3.55 -4.75
CA MET A 118 9.28 -4.06 -6.03
C MET A 118 9.22 -3.00 -7.13
N LYS A 119 9.77 -1.79 -6.88
CA LYS A 119 9.81 -0.67 -7.82
C LYS A 119 8.43 -0.29 -8.35
N LYS A 120 7.43 -0.28 -7.47
CA LYS A 120 6.08 0.17 -7.80
C LYS A 120 5.87 1.60 -7.34
N PRO A 121 5.15 2.42 -8.11
CA PRO A 121 4.69 3.70 -7.61
C PRO A 121 3.64 3.46 -6.52
N VAL A 122 3.75 4.20 -5.41
CA VAL A 122 2.87 4.04 -4.26
C VAL A 122 2.18 5.35 -3.93
N ILE A 123 0.86 5.32 -3.78
CA ILE A 123 0.09 6.36 -3.09
C ILE A 123 -0.16 5.86 -1.66
N ASN A 124 0.25 6.64 -0.69
CA ASN A 124 -0.06 6.41 0.71
C ASN A 124 -1.28 7.26 1.11
N LEU A 125 -2.37 6.59 1.43
CA LEU A 125 -3.62 7.21 1.85
C LEU A 125 -3.72 7.14 3.36
N THR A 126 -3.85 8.31 4.01
CA THR A 126 -4.09 8.39 5.46
C THR A 126 -5.58 8.59 5.72
N MET A 127 -6.08 7.94 6.77
CA MET A 127 -7.48 8.07 7.17
C MET A 127 -7.75 9.34 7.99
N THR A 128 -6.69 10.06 8.37
CA THR A 128 -6.77 11.31 9.13
C THR A 128 -6.33 12.48 8.27
N ASP A 129 -6.80 13.69 8.60
CA ASP A 129 -6.36 14.91 7.95
C ASP A 129 -4.97 15.37 8.45
N GLU A 130 -4.41 14.68 9.43
CA GLU A 130 -3.07 14.95 9.94
C GLU A 130 -2.02 14.57 8.89
N LYS A 131 -1.11 15.47 8.64
CA LYS A 131 0.06 15.20 7.79
C LYS A 131 1.11 14.49 8.63
N TYR A 132 1.30 13.22 8.36
CA TYR A 132 2.41 12.49 8.95
C TYR A 132 3.71 12.87 8.26
N ASP A 133 4.69 13.26 9.07
CA ASP A 133 6.01 13.72 8.61
C ASP A 133 6.98 12.54 8.51
N PHE A 134 6.56 11.46 7.85
CA PHE A 134 7.41 10.30 7.62
C PHE A 134 8.52 10.62 6.63
N GLU A 135 9.69 10.02 6.83
CA GLU A 135 10.86 10.23 5.98
C GLU A 135 10.59 9.84 4.51
N PHE A 136 9.81 8.79 4.25
CA PHE A 136 9.43 8.44 2.89
C PHE A 136 8.54 9.48 2.19
N VAL A 137 7.81 10.30 2.97
CA VAL A 137 7.03 11.44 2.46
C VAL A 137 7.96 12.61 2.13
N LYS A 138 8.88 12.95 3.05
CA LYS A 138 9.90 14.01 2.85
C LYS A 138 10.78 13.73 1.64
N ASP A 139 11.16 12.48 1.45
CA ASP A 139 11.96 12.03 0.31
C ASP A 139 11.16 11.95 -0.99
N ASN A 140 9.86 12.21 -0.97
CA ASN A 140 8.94 12.00 -2.10
C ASN A 140 9.04 10.57 -2.67
N ALA A 141 9.30 9.59 -1.81
CA ALA A 141 9.37 8.17 -2.17
C ALA A 141 7.99 7.59 -2.46
N VAL A 142 6.96 8.18 -1.87
CA VAL A 142 5.55 7.90 -2.11
C VAL A 142 4.79 9.21 -2.30
N LEU A 143 3.64 9.15 -2.98
CA LEU A 143 2.70 10.25 -2.99
C LEU A 143 1.75 10.09 -1.80
N SER A 144 1.90 10.92 -0.76
CA SER A 144 1.02 10.88 0.40
C SER A 144 -0.17 11.83 0.22
N ILE A 145 -1.38 11.29 0.40
CA ILE A 145 -2.64 12.00 0.25
C ILE A 145 -3.44 11.82 1.55
N SER A 146 -3.67 12.92 2.26
CA SER A 146 -4.57 12.98 3.42
C SER A 146 -5.99 13.39 3.02
N ASN A 147 -6.13 14.17 1.94
CA ASN A 147 -7.39 14.56 1.35
C ASN A 147 -7.65 13.75 0.08
N THR A 148 -8.78 13.06 0.01
CA THR A 148 -9.14 12.23 -1.14
C THR A 148 -9.64 13.02 -2.35
N ASP A 149 -9.78 14.34 -2.27
CA ASP A 149 -10.31 15.15 -3.38
C ASP A 149 -9.37 15.14 -4.60
N ASP A 150 -8.06 15.05 -4.37
CA ASP A 150 -7.05 14.97 -5.44
C ASP A 150 -6.72 13.55 -5.89
N LEU A 151 -7.42 12.54 -5.36
CA LEU A 151 -7.07 11.14 -5.58
C LEU A 151 -7.19 10.73 -7.05
N GLU A 152 -8.24 11.15 -7.74
CA GLU A 152 -8.45 10.80 -9.16
C GLU A 152 -7.34 11.37 -10.04
N ALA A 153 -7.01 12.64 -9.87
CA ALA A 153 -5.93 13.29 -10.60
C ALA A 153 -4.58 12.62 -10.33
N SER A 154 -4.32 12.24 -9.07
CA SER A 154 -3.09 11.57 -8.66
C SER A 154 -2.96 10.17 -9.25
N ILE A 155 -4.04 9.39 -9.27
CA ILE A 155 -4.06 8.06 -9.89
C ILE A 155 -3.80 8.19 -11.40
N LYS A 156 -4.53 9.08 -12.08
CA LYS A 156 -4.34 9.30 -13.52
C LYS A 156 -2.91 9.73 -13.84
N LYS A 157 -2.35 10.64 -13.07
CA LYS A 157 -0.99 11.12 -13.27
C LYS A 157 0.04 9.99 -13.15
N ILE A 158 -0.09 9.12 -12.14
CA ILE A 158 0.84 7.99 -11.98
C ILE A 158 0.67 6.95 -13.08
N LEU A 159 -0.56 6.65 -13.50
CA LEU A 159 -0.82 5.58 -14.46
C LEU A 159 -0.53 5.97 -15.91
N PHE A 160 -0.58 7.27 -16.24
CA PHE A 160 -0.52 7.75 -17.63
C PHE A 160 0.59 8.79 -17.90
N ASP A 161 1.34 9.22 -16.88
CA ASP A 161 2.54 10.04 -17.02
C ASP A 161 3.77 9.23 -16.62
N ASP A 162 4.42 8.61 -17.58
CA ASP A 162 5.60 7.74 -17.37
C ASP A 162 6.76 8.50 -16.72
N ASN A 163 6.92 9.79 -17.00
CA ASN A 163 7.99 10.60 -16.39
C ASN A 163 7.73 10.79 -14.89
N PHE A 164 6.48 11.09 -14.52
CA PHE A 164 6.10 11.26 -13.13
C PHE A 164 6.22 9.95 -12.36
N SER A 165 5.70 8.85 -12.92
CA SER A 165 5.78 7.51 -12.34
C SER A 165 7.24 7.08 -12.14
N SER A 166 8.08 7.22 -13.16
CA SER A 166 9.51 6.88 -13.10
C SER A 166 10.26 7.70 -12.05
N LYS A 167 9.92 9.00 -11.91
CA LYS A 167 10.51 9.85 -10.87
C LYS A 167 10.14 9.38 -9.47
N LEU A 168 8.87 9.02 -9.26
CA LEU A 168 8.39 8.51 -7.96
C LEU A 168 9.09 7.20 -7.60
N ILE A 169 9.21 6.26 -8.54
CA ILE A 169 9.94 4.99 -8.37
C ILE A 169 11.41 5.26 -8.02
N LYS A 170 12.07 6.15 -8.76
CA LYS A 170 13.47 6.52 -8.49
C LYS A 170 13.66 7.06 -7.08
N ASN A 171 12.80 7.95 -6.65
CA ASN A 171 12.84 8.50 -5.29
C ASN A 171 12.65 7.38 -4.24
N GLY A 172 11.72 6.44 -4.48
CA GLY A 172 11.53 5.27 -3.62
C GLY A 172 12.79 4.42 -3.49
N GLN A 173 13.50 4.17 -4.61
CA GLN A 173 14.75 3.42 -4.58
C GLN A 173 15.86 4.18 -3.82
N GLN A 174 15.95 5.49 -3.97
CA GLN A 174 16.90 6.32 -3.24
C GLN A 174 16.60 6.33 -1.73
N HIS A 175 15.31 6.40 -1.35
CA HIS A 175 14.90 6.27 0.03
C HIS A 175 15.32 4.93 0.64
N LEU A 176 15.05 3.81 -0.06
CA LEU A 176 15.46 2.49 0.40
C LEU A 176 16.99 2.39 0.57
N GLN A 177 17.77 2.91 -0.36
CA GLN A 177 19.23 2.91 -0.25
C GLN A 177 19.74 3.69 0.98
N ARG A 178 19.05 4.75 1.38
CA ARG A 178 19.42 5.55 2.55
C ARG A 178 19.09 4.86 3.87
N TYR A 179 17.91 4.23 3.97
CA TYR A 179 17.40 3.72 5.23
C TYR A 179 17.57 2.20 5.42
N PHE A 180 17.85 1.47 4.34
CA PHE A 180 17.99 0.02 4.35
C PHE A 180 19.33 -0.43 3.76
N THR A 181 20.43 0.16 4.25
CA THR A 181 21.78 -0.08 3.71
C THR A 181 22.28 -1.51 3.85
N ASN A 182 21.74 -2.28 4.80
CA ASN A 182 22.23 -3.62 5.16
C ASN A 182 21.22 -4.74 4.86
N HIS A 183 20.28 -4.55 3.95
CA HIS A 183 19.17 -5.49 3.74
C HIS A 183 19.58 -6.90 3.25
N PHE A 184 20.79 -7.09 2.70
CA PHE A 184 21.28 -8.43 2.33
C PHE A 184 22.25 -9.05 3.34
N SER A 185 22.76 -8.27 4.30
CA SER A 185 23.77 -8.71 5.28
C SER A 185 23.42 -8.35 6.71
N ALA A 186 22.16 -7.95 6.97
CA ALA A 186 21.75 -7.48 8.30
C ALA A 186 22.02 -8.50 9.41
N SER A 187 21.69 -9.78 9.17
CA SER A 187 21.90 -10.84 10.15
C SER A 187 23.40 -11.11 10.41
N GLU A 188 24.22 -11.08 9.37
CA GLU A 188 25.65 -11.26 9.48
C GLU A 188 26.30 -10.07 10.21
N ASN A 189 25.91 -8.85 9.86
CA ASN A 189 26.39 -7.64 10.54
C ASN A 189 26.01 -7.64 12.01
N LEU A 190 24.77 -8.04 12.34
CA LEU A 190 24.33 -8.15 13.74
C LEU A 190 25.13 -9.21 14.48
N ALA A 191 25.37 -10.40 13.89
CA ALA A 191 26.17 -11.44 14.48
C ALA A 191 27.60 -10.97 14.76
N ASN A 192 28.22 -10.27 13.83
CA ASN A 192 29.56 -9.71 14.01
C ASN A 192 29.63 -8.66 15.14
N ILE A 193 28.61 -7.80 15.24
CA ILE A 193 28.50 -6.82 16.34
C ILE A 193 28.40 -7.56 17.69
N LEU A 194 27.53 -8.57 17.81
CA LEU A 194 27.37 -9.33 19.04
C LEU A 194 28.62 -10.10 19.42
N LEU A 195 29.33 -10.69 18.46
CA LEU A 195 30.61 -11.38 18.71
C LEU A 195 31.69 -10.41 19.19
N ASN A 196 31.75 -9.20 18.65
CA ASN A 196 32.70 -8.19 19.13
C ASN A 196 32.43 -7.79 20.57
N PHE A 197 31.15 -7.56 20.94
CA PHE A 197 30.78 -7.27 22.34
C PHE A 197 31.05 -8.43 23.30
N ALA A 198 30.97 -9.68 22.86
CA ALA A 198 31.26 -10.85 23.71
C ALA A 198 32.76 -11.07 23.94
N ASN A 199 33.63 -10.45 23.18
CA ASN A 199 35.09 -10.57 23.25
C ASN A 199 35.76 -9.36 23.96
N GLU A 200 35.00 -8.36 24.38
CA GLU A 200 35.40 -7.25 25.26
C GLU A 200 35.14 -7.60 26.73
#